data_46bfe7330dc2a3444625840a3288cb0f
#
_entry.id   46bfe7330dc2a3444625840a3288cb0f
#
_cell.length_a   1.000
_cell.length_b   1.000
_cell.length_c   1.000
_cell.angle_alpha   90.00
_cell.angle_beta   90.00
_cell.angle_gamma   90.00
#
_symmetry.space_group_name_H-M   'P 1'
#
loop_
_entity.id
_entity.type
_entity.pdbx_description
1 polymer ?
#
loop_
_entity_poly.entity_id
_entity_poly.type
_entity_poly.pdbx_seq_one_letter_code
_entity_poly.pdbx_strand_id
1 'polypeptide(L)'
;MDKLFLLDAYALIYRAYYAFIKSPRINSKGFNTSAVLGFVNTLEDVLKKETPTHIGVAFDPAGPTFRHEAYEQYKAQREETPEAIRLSVPIIKDIIRAYRIPILEVPGYEADDVIGTLATEAGRRGITTYMMTPDKDYGQLVSDNVFMYRPKYGDKEFEVMGIEQIKAKFDIQSPAQVIDMLGLMGDSSDNIPGCPGVGEKTAQKLIAQYGSIENLLSHTDELKGALKTKVETNRKMIEFSKFLATIKIDVPITLNMDELKREEPDEEELRKIFEEMEFRTLIDRVFNREKKTASAGATSMSHNKAQGSLFGDQPSLFDQPSTSPSSQASSQGNLFAEFEDENTENGNYSNLACLENSKYDYQLIDTEEKRKKIIQKLLTKEILSID
;
A
#
# COMPACT_ATOMS: atom_id res chain seq x y z
N MET A 1 23.24 -16.69 1.08
CA MET A 1 22.73 -15.90 2.20
C MET A 1 21.22 -15.93 2.15
N ASP A 2 20.56 -16.11 3.28
CA ASP A 2 19.11 -16.12 3.32
C ASP A 2 18.55 -14.74 3.06
N LYS A 3 17.54 -14.67 2.20
CA LYS A 3 16.85 -13.46 1.77
C LYS A 3 15.36 -13.66 2.01
N LEU A 4 14.84 -13.02 3.05
CA LEU A 4 13.43 -13.10 3.45
C LEU A 4 12.64 -11.92 2.89
N PHE A 5 11.51 -12.22 2.25
CA PHE A 5 10.49 -11.24 1.86
C PHE A 5 9.21 -11.43 2.66
N LEU A 6 8.75 -10.38 3.31
CA LEU A 6 7.46 -10.34 4.01
C LEU A 6 6.58 -9.30 3.32
N LEU A 7 5.47 -9.77 2.74
CA LEU A 7 4.58 -8.96 1.92
C LEU A 7 3.34 -8.55 2.73
N ASP A 8 3.01 -7.28 2.71
CA ASP A 8 1.77 -6.74 3.22
C ASP A 8 0.66 -6.91 2.16
N ALA A 9 -0.24 -7.87 2.40
CA ALA A 9 -1.22 -8.27 1.40
C ALA A 9 -2.18 -7.14 1.03
N TYR A 10 -2.83 -6.52 2.03
CA TYR A 10 -3.84 -5.51 1.75
C TYR A 10 -3.24 -4.26 1.10
N ALA A 11 -2.07 -3.81 1.54
CA ALA A 11 -1.40 -2.67 0.91
C ALA A 11 -1.11 -2.92 -0.58
N LEU A 12 -0.71 -4.15 -0.95
CA LEU A 12 -0.47 -4.53 -2.34
C LEU A 12 -1.77 -4.74 -3.12
N ILE A 13 -2.82 -5.31 -2.51
CA ILE A 13 -4.14 -5.53 -3.13
C ILE A 13 -4.82 -4.20 -3.43
N TYR A 14 -4.87 -3.28 -2.48
CA TYR A 14 -5.44 -1.95 -2.67
C TYR A 14 -4.70 -1.19 -3.77
N ARG A 15 -3.37 -1.20 -3.72
CA ARG A 15 -2.54 -0.59 -4.76
C ARG A 15 -2.87 -1.17 -6.14
N ALA A 16 -2.98 -2.49 -6.26
CA ALA A 16 -3.33 -3.16 -7.50
C ALA A 16 -4.72 -2.75 -7.99
N TYR A 17 -5.70 -2.71 -7.11
CA TYR A 17 -7.07 -2.29 -7.44
C TYR A 17 -7.12 -0.86 -7.96
N TYR A 18 -6.51 0.09 -7.24
CA TYR A 18 -6.53 1.50 -7.63
C TYR A 18 -5.72 1.80 -8.89
N ALA A 19 -4.70 1.01 -9.20
CA ALA A 19 -3.97 1.14 -10.46
C ALA A 19 -4.86 0.91 -11.69
N PHE A 20 -5.92 0.11 -11.55
CA PHE A 20 -6.88 -0.16 -12.62
C PHE A 20 -8.22 0.57 -12.46
N ILE A 21 -8.37 1.48 -11.51
CA ILE A 21 -9.67 2.10 -11.20
C ILE A 21 -10.31 2.78 -12.42
N LYS A 22 -9.49 3.39 -13.31
CA LYS A 22 -9.97 4.05 -14.53
C LYS A 22 -10.23 3.09 -15.70
N SER A 23 -9.71 1.86 -15.65
CA SER A 23 -9.86 0.86 -16.70
C SER A 23 -9.84 -0.54 -16.08
N PRO A 24 -10.91 -0.90 -15.34
CA PRO A 24 -10.97 -2.15 -14.61
C PRO A 24 -10.91 -3.36 -15.54
N ARG A 25 -10.26 -4.41 -15.09
CA ARG A 25 -10.17 -5.70 -15.81
C ARG A 25 -11.35 -6.57 -15.40
N ILE A 26 -12.30 -6.73 -16.30
CA ILE A 26 -13.50 -7.51 -16.07
C ILE A 26 -13.42 -8.78 -16.93
N ASN A 27 -13.62 -9.96 -16.33
CA ASN A 27 -13.68 -11.22 -17.07
C ASN A 27 -15.06 -11.43 -17.71
N SER A 28 -15.23 -12.48 -18.52
CA SER A 28 -16.48 -12.79 -19.22
C SER A 28 -17.67 -13.05 -18.29
N LYS A 29 -17.40 -13.37 -17.02
CA LYS A 29 -18.42 -13.61 -15.97
C LYS A 29 -18.81 -12.30 -15.23
N GLY A 30 -18.28 -11.13 -15.64
CA GLY A 30 -18.54 -9.85 -15.00
C GLY A 30 -17.73 -9.60 -13.71
N PHE A 31 -16.77 -10.46 -13.38
CA PHE A 31 -15.95 -10.30 -12.19
C PHE A 31 -14.78 -9.34 -12.44
N ASN A 32 -14.59 -8.37 -11.53
CA ASN A 32 -13.45 -7.45 -11.58
C ASN A 32 -12.17 -8.13 -11.08
N THR A 33 -11.31 -8.52 -12.01
CA THR A 33 -10.07 -9.23 -11.75
C THR A 33 -8.87 -8.33 -11.49
N SER A 34 -9.06 -7.01 -11.47
CA SER A 34 -7.96 -6.01 -11.41
C SER A 34 -7.04 -6.22 -10.21
N ALA A 35 -7.62 -6.39 -9.02
CA ALA A 35 -6.85 -6.58 -7.78
C ALA A 35 -6.05 -7.89 -7.82
N VAL A 36 -6.68 -8.98 -8.29
CA VAL A 36 -6.01 -10.29 -8.43
C VAL A 36 -4.85 -10.21 -9.42
N LEU A 37 -5.11 -9.66 -10.62
CA LEU A 37 -4.09 -9.52 -11.67
C LEU A 37 -2.90 -8.69 -11.21
N GLY A 38 -3.17 -7.54 -10.59
CA GLY A 38 -2.12 -6.65 -10.13
C GLY A 38 -1.30 -7.23 -8.98
N PHE A 39 -1.96 -7.91 -8.03
CA PHE A 39 -1.27 -8.61 -6.95
C PHE A 39 -0.34 -9.72 -7.50
N VAL A 40 -0.86 -10.58 -8.39
CA VAL A 40 -0.06 -11.67 -8.98
C VAL A 40 1.10 -11.13 -9.81
N ASN A 41 0.89 -10.06 -10.59
CA ASN A 41 1.99 -9.42 -11.31
C ASN A 41 3.10 -8.95 -10.37
N THR A 42 2.73 -8.34 -9.25
CA THR A 42 3.67 -7.86 -8.24
C THR A 42 4.42 -9.02 -7.58
N LEU A 43 3.70 -10.10 -7.22
CA LEU A 43 4.30 -11.31 -6.65
C LEU A 43 5.29 -11.96 -7.61
N GLU A 44 4.89 -12.15 -8.88
CA GLU A 44 5.75 -12.71 -9.92
C GLU A 44 7.02 -11.87 -10.16
N ASP A 45 6.88 -10.54 -10.12
CA ASP A 45 8.03 -9.64 -10.26
C ASP A 45 9.03 -9.83 -9.12
N VAL A 46 8.55 -9.93 -7.88
CA VAL A 46 9.41 -10.20 -6.72
C VAL A 46 10.09 -11.57 -6.84
N LEU A 47 9.31 -12.61 -7.14
CA LEU A 47 9.84 -13.98 -7.26
C LEU A 47 10.92 -14.10 -8.34
N LYS A 48 10.81 -13.32 -9.43
CA LYS A 48 11.76 -13.36 -10.57
C LYS A 48 12.95 -12.43 -10.42
N LYS A 49 12.72 -11.19 -9.96
CA LYS A 49 13.78 -10.18 -9.91
C LYS A 49 14.62 -10.32 -8.64
N GLU A 50 13.94 -10.54 -7.53
CA GLU A 50 14.58 -10.58 -6.22
C GLU A 50 15.02 -11.98 -5.80
N THR A 51 14.43 -13.01 -6.39
CA THR A 51 14.76 -14.42 -6.10
C THR A 51 14.87 -14.71 -4.60
N PRO A 52 13.81 -14.41 -3.80
CA PRO A 52 13.85 -14.65 -2.37
C PRO A 52 14.10 -16.13 -2.07
N THR A 53 14.87 -16.43 -1.01
CA THR A 53 15.01 -17.79 -0.49
C THR A 53 13.88 -18.15 0.44
N HIS A 54 13.28 -17.12 1.09
CA HIS A 54 12.17 -17.25 2.04
C HIS A 54 11.15 -16.14 1.76
N ILE A 55 9.87 -16.47 1.89
CA ILE A 55 8.79 -15.53 1.60
C ILE A 55 7.55 -15.86 2.44
N GLY A 56 6.85 -14.83 2.90
CA GLY A 56 5.55 -14.93 3.55
C GLY A 56 4.66 -13.76 3.20
N VAL A 57 3.34 -13.95 3.23
CA VAL A 57 2.36 -12.90 2.95
C VAL A 57 1.47 -12.71 4.16
N ALA A 58 1.51 -11.52 4.76
CA ALA A 58 0.72 -11.17 5.92
C ALA A 58 -0.61 -10.54 5.52
N PHE A 59 -1.68 -10.94 6.22
CA PHE A 59 -3.01 -10.39 6.08
C PHE A 59 -3.49 -9.85 7.42
N ASP A 60 -4.25 -8.75 7.37
CA ASP A 60 -5.04 -8.32 8.52
C ASP A 60 -6.11 -9.37 8.82
N PRO A 61 -6.32 -9.72 10.09
CA PRO A 61 -7.35 -10.67 10.48
C PRO A 61 -8.75 -10.06 10.34
N ALA A 62 -9.74 -10.91 10.26
CA ALA A 62 -11.12 -10.48 10.40
C ALA A 62 -11.39 -10.05 11.86
N GLY A 63 -11.94 -8.86 12.05
CA GLY A 63 -12.33 -8.35 13.36
C GLY A 63 -11.41 -7.28 13.94
N PRO A 64 -11.73 -6.78 15.14
CA PRO A 64 -10.97 -5.70 15.76
C PRO A 64 -9.59 -6.17 16.21
N THR A 65 -8.65 -5.24 16.20
CA THR A 65 -7.31 -5.42 16.75
C THR A 65 -7.18 -4.70 18.08
N PHE A 66 -6.08 -4.93 18.80
CA PHE A 66 -5.84 -4.26 20.09
C PHE A 66 -5.89 -2.72 19.99
N ARG A 67 -5.60 -2.13 18.79
CA ARG A 67 -5.72 -0.68 18.58
C ARG A 67 -7.17 -0.24 18.52
N HIS A 68 -8.05 -1.03 17.89
CA HIS A 68 -9.50 -0.77 17.90
C HIS A 68 -10.11 -0.88 19.32
N GLU A 69 -9.62 -1.85 20.12
CA GLU A 69 -10.04 -2.00 21.51
C GLU A 69 -9.59 -0.81 22.39
N ALA A 70 -8.38 -0.28 22.13
CA ALA A 70 -7.86 0.87 22.85
C ALA A 70 -8.46 2.21 22.39
N TYR A 71 -8.86 2.32 21.11
CA TYR A 71 -9.36 3.55 20.50
C TYR A 71 -10.43 3.25 19.45
N GLU A 72 -11.67 3.44 19.81
CA GLU A 72 -12.85 3.19 18.93
C GLU A 72 -12.78 3.99 17.62
N GLN A 73 -12.14 5.16 17.64
CA GLN A 73 -11.99 6.02 16.48
C GLN A 73 -10.82 5.60 15.54
N TYR A 74 -10.02 4.60 15.93
CA TYR A 74 -8.92 4.12 15.11
C TYR A 74 -9.43 3.61 13.76
N LYS A 75 -8.94 4.19 12.67
CA LYS A 75 -9.36 3.88 11.28
C LYS A 75 -10.88 4.04 11.01
N ALA A 76 -11.64 4.67 11.93
CA ALA A 76 -13.11 4.77 11.81
C ALA A 76 -13.59 5.61 10.61
N GLN A 77 -12.77 6.50 10.07
CA GLN A 77 -13.08 7.28 8.87
C GLN A 77 -12.81 6.52 7.55
N ARG A 78 -12.19 5.33 7.61
CA ARG A 78 -11.94 4.54 6.41
C ARG A 78 -13.27 4.05 5.84
N GLU A 79 -13.41 4.19 4.54
CA GLU A 79 -14.55 3.63 3.82
C GLU A 79 -14.56 2.09 3.89
N GLU A 80 -15.72 1.50 3.71
CA GLU A 80 -15.81 0.04 3.59
C GLU A 80 -14.93 -0.44 2.44
N THR A 81 -14.31 -1.60 2.65
CA THR A 81 -13.50 -2.25 1.62
C THR A 81 -14.33 -2.46 0.36
N PRO A 82 -13.92 -1.93 -0.81
CA PRO A 82 -14.63 -2.12 -2.06
C PRO A 82 -14.99 -3.59 -2.30
N GLU A 83 -16.19 -3.84 -2.78
CA GLU A 83 -16.69 -5.20 -3.01
C GLU A 83 -15.73 -6.01 -3.90
N ALA A 84 -15.18 -5.39 -4.94
CA ALA A 84 -14.23 -6.03 -5.84
C ALA A 84 -12.95 -6.50 -5.10
N ILE A 85 -12.47 -5.76 -4.11
CA ILE A 85 -11.36 -6.20 -3.26
C ILE A 85 -11.81 -7.35 -2.36
N ARG A 86 -12.95 -7.20 -1.67
CA ARG A 86 -13.48 -8.23 -0.77
C ARG A 86 -13.65 -9.58 -1.47
N LEU A 87 -14.18 -9.57 -2.69
CA LEU A 87 -14.33 -10.77 -3.51
C LEU A 87 -13.00 -11.31 -4.06
N SER A 88 -11.99 -10.48 -4.22
CA SER A 88 -10.66 -10.88 -4.71
C SER A 88 -9.80 -11.55 -3.64
N VAL A 89 -9.98 -11.21 -2.36
CA VAL A 89 -9.12 -11.71 -1.27
C VAL A 89 -9.11 -13.25 -1.17
N PRO A 90 -10.23 -13.98 -1.22
CA PRO A 90 -10.22 -15.44 -1.21
C PRO A 90 -9.41 -16.03 -2.37
N ILE A 91 -9.59 -15.50 -3.59
CA ILE A 91 -8.88 -15.94 -4.78
C ILE A 91 -7.37 -15.68 -4.66
N ILE A 92 -6.99 -14.52 -4.13
CA ILE A 92 -5.59 -14.19 -3.87
C ILE A 92 -4.98 -15.15 -2.84
N LYS A 93 -5.72 -15.47 -1.77
CA LYS A 93 -5.27 -16.46 -0.77
C LYS A 93 -5.09 -17.85 -1.40
N ASP A 94 -5.96 -18.27 -2.31
CA ASP A 94 -5.83 -19.56 -3.02
C ASP A 94 -4.62 -19.56 -3.97
N ILE A 95 -4.37 -18.45 -4.66
CA ILE A 95 -3.16 -18.26 -5.48
C ILE A 95 -1.89 -18.35 -4.62
N ILE A 96 -1.85 -17.66 -3.47
CA ILE A 96 -0.71 -17.70 -2.54
C ILE A 96 -0.45 -19.14 -2.06
N ARG A 97 -1.51 -19.89 -1.73
CA ARG A 97 -1.41 -21.31 -1.36
C ARG A 97 -0.88 -22.17 -2.51
N ALA A 98 -1.33 -21.92 -3.74
CA ALA A 98 -0.84 -22.62 -4.93
C ALA A 98 0.64 -22.27 -5.23
N TYR A 99 1.11 -21.08 -4.86
CA TYR A 99 2.56 -20.75 -4.83
C TYR A 99 3.30 -21.41 -3.66
N ARG A 100 2.61 -22.13 -2.78
CA ARG A 100 3.15 -22.72 -1.54
C ARG A 100 3.81 -21.69 -0.63
N ILE A 101 3.26 -20.46 -0.63
CA ILE A 101 3.72 -19.38 0.21
C ILE A 101 2.85 -19.33 1.48
N PRO A 102 3.44 -19.28 2.68
CA PRO A 102 2.69 -19.17 3.92
C PRO A 102 1.88 -17.89 4.01
N ILE A 103 0.62 -18.01 4.44
CA ILE A 103 -0.24 -16.90 4.82
C ILE A 103 -0.07 -16.67 6.31
N LEU A 104 0.32 -15.46 6.68
CA LEU A 104 0.60 -15.04 8.04
C LEU A 104 -0.56 -14.17 8.52
N GLU A 105 -1.36 -14.68 9.46
CA GLU A 105 -2.53 -13.98 9.99
C GLU A 105 -2.69 -14.33 11.47
N VAL A 106 -2.68 -13.33 12.34
CA VAL A 106 -2.79 -13.52 13.79
C VAL A 106 -3.98 -12.72 14.33
N PRO A 107 -5.01 -13.36 14.88
CA PRO A 107 -6.16 -12.65 15.43
C PRO A 107 -5.77 -11.58 16.46
N GLY A 108 -6.36 -10.39 16.34
CA GLY A 108 -6.12 -9.27 17.23
C GLY A 108 -4.90 -8.40 16.91
N TYR A 109 -4.11 -8.75 15.88
CA TYR A 109 -2.94 -8.00 15.42
C TYR A 109 -3.03 -7.69 13.92
N GLU A 110 -2.57 -6.52 13.52
CA GLU A 110 -2.55 -6.14 12.12
C GLU A 110 -1.38 -6.80 11.36
N ALA A 111 -1.42 -6.79 10.03
CA ALA A 111 -0.36 -7.36 9.20
C ALA A 111 1.00 -6.71 9.48
N ASP A 112 1.02 -5.40 9.77
CA ASP A 112 2.22 -4.65 10.12
C ASP A 112 2.87 -5.17 11.43
N ASP A 113 2.07 -5.52 12.44
CA ASP A 113 2.56 -6.09 13.70
C ASP A 113 3.16 -7.49 13.47
N VAL A 114 2.51 -8.30 12.66
CA VAL A 114 3.01 -9.64 12.28
C VAL A 114 4.33 -9.53 11.52
N ILE A 115 4.37 -8.69 10.49
CA ILE A 115 5.60 -8.44 9.71
C ILE A 115 6.68 -7.83 10.60
N GLY A 116 6.33 -6.85 11.44
CA GLY A 116 7.26 -6.19 12.36
C GLY A 116 7.93 -7.17 13.32
N THR A 117 7.14 -8.09 13.88
CA THR A 117 7.66 -9.14 14.79
C THR A 117 8.63 -10.07 14.07
N LEU A 118 8.23 -10.60 12.92
CA LEU A 118 9.05 -11.55 12.17
C LEU A 118 10.30 -10.87 11.56
N ALA A 119 10.18 -9.67 11.02
CA ALA A 119 11.29 -8.92 10.45
C ALA A 119 12.32 -8.53 11.51
N THR A 120 11.87 -8.10 12.70
CA THR A 120 12.76 -7.75 13.80
C THR A 120 13.53 -8.99 14.29
N GLU A 121 12.86 -10.12 14.43
CA GLU A 121 13.50 -11.36 14.84
C GLU A 121 14.48 -11.89 13.77
N ALA A 122 14.10 -11.83 12.48
CA ALA A 122 14.98 -12.20 11.38
C ALA A 122 16.24 -11.30 11.33
N GLY A 123 16.05 -9.99 11.49
CA GLY A 123 17.16 -9.04 11.55
C GLY A 123 18.13 -9.29 12.69
N ARG A 124 17.63 -9.66 13.88
CA ARG A 124 18.47 -10.07 15.04
C ARG A 124 19.28 -11.34 14.76
N ARG A 125 18.75 -12.24 13.94
CA ARG A 125 19.46 -13.45 13.47
C ARG A 125 20.42 -13.18 12.32
N GLY A 126 20.54 -11.93 11.84
CA GLY A 126 21.41 -11.56 10.73
C GLY A 126 20.85 -11.93 9.36
N ILE A 127 19.55 -12.20 9.25
CA ILE A 127 18.87 -12.54 7.99
C ILE A 127 18.49 -11.25 7.28
N THR A 128 18.91 -11.10 6.02
CA THR A 128 18.51 -9.96 5.18
C THR A 128 17.02 -10.04 4.89
N THR A 129 16.26 -9.10 5.43
CA THR A 129 14.80 -9.10 5.40
C THR A 129 14.26 -7.87 4.69
N TYR A 130 13.33 -8.07 3.77
CA TYR A 130 12.62 -7.04 3.04
C TYR A 130 11.14 -7.04 3.39
N MET A 131 10.65 -5.93 3.93
CA MET A 131 9.23 -5.68 4.18
C MET A 131 8.65 -5.02 2.95
N MET A 132 7.81 -5.74 2.22
CA MET A 132 7.25 -5.24 0.96
C MET A 132 5.91 -4.57 1.21
N THR A 133 5.95 -3.26 1.34
CA THR A 133 4.80 -2.40 1.58
C THR A 133 5.09 -0.97 1.12
N PRO A 134 4.10 -0.21 0.62
CA PRO A 134 4.21 1.23 0.42
C PRO A 134 4.06 2.03 1.71
N ASP A 135 3.60 1.44 2.81
CA ASP A 135 3.29 2.12 4.05
C ASP A 135 4.54 2.66 4.73
N LYS A 136 4.54 3.98 4.97
CA LYS A 136 5.65 4.73 5.58
C LYS A 136 5.96 4.31 7.02
N ASP A 137 4.96 3.78 7.73
CA ASP A 137 5.05 3.48 9.16
C ASP A 137 6.03 2.33 9.44
N TYR A 138 6.21 1.43 8.45
CA TYR A 138 7.26 0.40 8.50
C TYR A 138 8.68 0.97 8.55
N GLY A 139 8.86 2.26 8.27
CA GLY A 139 10.15 2.94 8.44
C GLY A 139 10.73 2.79 9.84
N GLN A 140 9.88 2.68 10.88
CA GLN A 140 10.29 2.48 12.27
C GLN A 140 11.04 1.15 12.53
N LEU A 141 10.85 0.16 11.65
CA LEU A 141 11.41 -1.19 11.78
C LEU A 141 12.74 -1.37 11.04
N VAL A 142 13.13 -0.37 10.23
CA VAL A 142 14.34 -0.46 9.41
C VAL A 142 15.59 -0.51 10.28
N SER A 143 16.48 -1.45 9.98
CA SER A 143 17.73 -1.69 10.69
C SER A 143 18.82 -2.19 9.74
N ASP A 144 19.98 -2.60 10.25
CA ASP A 144 21.10 -3.07 9.42
C ASP A 144 20.76 -4.24 8.52
N ASN A 145 19.81 -5.10 8.93
CA ASN A 145 19.39 -6.29 8.19
C ASN A 145 17.92 -6.24 7.74
N VAL A 146 17.18 -5.19 8.08
CA VAL A 146 15.75 -5.05 7.78
C VAL A 146 15.52 -3.81 6.93
N PHE A 147 14.94 -3.99 5.78
CA PHE A 147 14.73 -2.95 4.76
C PHE A 147 13.27 -2.87 4.35
N MET A 148 12.80 -1.66 4.00
CA MET A 148 11.57 -1.55 3.25
C MET A 148 11.84 -1.78 1.76
N TYR A 149 10.94 -2.51 1.10
CA TYR A 149 10.92 -2.73 -0.33
C TYR A 149 9.61 -2.18 -0.87
N ARG A 150 9.66 -1.03 -1.51
CA ARG A 150 8.44 -0.35 -1.94
C ARG A 150 8.48 0.02 -3.42
N PRO A 151 7.31 0.15 -4.07
CA PRO A 151 7.23 0.68 -5.41
C PRO A 151 7.72 2.12 -5.46
N LYS A 152 8.57 2.43 -6.43
CA LYS A 152 9.00 3.80 -6.71
C LYS A 152 7.88 4.55 -7.42
N TYR A 153 7.64 5.78 -6.99
CA TYR A 153 6.59 6.60 -7.59
C TYR A 153 6.97 7.00 -9.02
N GLY A 154 6.02 6.86 -9.96
CA GLY A 154 6.23 7.23 -11.37
C GLY A 154 7.15 6.29 -12.15
N ASP A 155 7.66 5.23 -11.55
CA ASP A 155 8.54 4.26 -12.17
C ASP A 155 8.01 2.83 -12.04
N LYS A 156 8.47 1.94 -12.91
CA LYS A 156 8.16 0.50 -12.84
C LYS A 156 9.03 -0.25 -11.83
N GLU A 157 9.95 0.44 -11.23
CA GLU A 157 10.95 -0.14 -10.33
C GLU A 157 10.50 -0.08 -8.88
N PHE A 158 11.08 -0.96 -8.09
CA PHE A 158 11.01 -0.91 -6.63
C PHE A 158 12.27 -0.26 -6.10
N GLU A 159 12.14 0.41 -4.97
CA GLU A 159 13.27 0.95 -4.23
C GLU A 159 13.43 0.24 -2.89
N VAL A 160 14.69 0.08 -2.49
CA VAL A 160 15.06 -0.41 -1.17
C VAL A 160 15.35 0.78 -0.29
N MET A 161 14.65 0.88 0.83
CA MET A 161 14.90 1.92 1.83
C MET A 161 15.54 1.31 3.07
N GLY A 162 16.79 1.66 3.29
CA GLY A 162 17.54 1.36 4.51
C GLY A 162 17.56 2.57 5.46
N ILE A 163 18.43 2.49 6.47
CA ILE A 163 18.52 3.48 7.54
C ILE A 163 18.70 4.91 6.99
N GLU A 164 19.61 5.10 6.04
CA GLU A 164 19.92 6.46 5.54
C GLU A 164 18.77 7.04 4.72
N GLN A 165 18.05 6.22 3.95
CA GLN A 165 16.87 6.65 3.19
C GLN A 165 15.73 7.04 4.12
N ILE A 166 15.48 6.27 5.20
CA ILE A 166 14.46 6.61 6.21
C ILE A 166 14.83 7.89 6.93
N LYS A 167 16.09 8.04 7.36
CA LYS A 167 16.58 9.27 8.01
C LYS A 167 16.38 10.50 7.12
N ALA A 168 16.74 10.39 5.85
CA ALA A 168 16.57 11.47 4.88
C ALA A 168 15.10 11.80 4.61
N LYS A 169 14.24 10.77 4.50
CA LYS A 169 12.82 10.96 4.22
C LYS A 169 12.09 11.72 5.32
N PHE A 170 12.36 11.39 6.59
CA PHE A 170 11.66 11.98 7.74
C PHE A 170 12.44 13.11 8.40
N ASP A 171 13.66 13.43 7.94
CA ASP A 171 14.59 14.38 8.55
C ASP A 171 14.83 14.06 10.04
N ILE A 172 15.21 12.80 10.30
CA ILE A 172 15.42 12.21 11.63
C ILE A 172 16.82 11.60 11.75
N GLN A 173 17.25 11.31 12.97
CA GLN A 173 18.57 10.76 13.26
C GLN A 173 18.61 9.22 13.28
N SER A 174 17.48 8.59 13.53
CA SER A 174 17.35 7.14 13.53
C SER A 174 15.95 6.67 13.10
N PRO A 175 15.80 5.49 12.47
CA PRO A 175 14.50 4.94 12.09
C PRO A 175 13.49 4.85 13.24
N ALA A 176 13.94 4.54 14.46
CA ALA A 176 13.08 4.48 15.63
C ALA A 176 12.31 5.77 15.92
N GLN A 177 12.83 6.93 15.47
CA GLN A 177 12.16 8.23 15.64
C GLN A 177 10.92 8.42 14.73
N VAL A 178 10.68 7.53 13.77
CA VAL A 178 9.43 7.55 12.98
C VAL A 178 8.22 7.47 13.91
N ILE A 179 8.28 6.65 14.96
CA ILE A 179 7.21 6.53 15.96
C ILE A 179 6.97 7.88 16.66
N ASP A 180 8.03 8.57 17.04
CA ASP A 180 7.96 9.88 17.71
C ASP A 180 7.39 10.96 16.77
N MET A 181 7.78 10.93 15.51
CA MET A 181 7.21 11.81 14.48
C MET A 181 5.71 11.61 14.36
N LEU A 182 5.25 10.38 14.19
CA LEU A 182 3.82 10.03 14.07
C LEU A 182 3.05 10.35 15.36
N GLY A 183 3.64 10.07 16.52
CA GLY A 183 3.03 10.40 17.81
C GLY A 183 2.81 11.90 18.02
N LEU A 184 3.69 12.75 17.46
CA LEU A 184 3.55 14.20 17.54
C LEU A 184 2.62 14.77 16.45
N MET A 185 2.82 14.42 15.19
CA MET A 185 2.04 14.99 14.09
C MET A 185 0.69 14.30 13.89
N GLY A 186 0.51 13.11 14.44
CA GLY A 186 -0.64 12.25 14.16
C GLY A 186 -0.53 11.57 12.79
N ASP A 187 -1.55 10.77 12.48
CA ASP A 187 -1.75 10.20 11.16
C ASP A 187 -3.24 10.23 10.80
N SER A 188 -3.57 11.00 9.77
CA SER A 188 -4.96 11.14 9.31
C SER A 188 -5.48 9.87 8.65
N SER A 189 -4.62 9.03 8.05
CA SER A 189 -5.02 7.78 7.41
C SER A 189 -5.47 6.72 8.42
N ASP A 190 -4.94 6.79 9.65
CA ASP A 190 -5.28 5.88 10.75
C ASP A 190 -6.11 6.54 11.84
N ASN A 191 -6.45 7.82 11.63
CA ASN A 191 -7.13 8.64 12.61
C ASN A 191 -6.38 8.75 13.95
N ILE A 192 -5.06 8.81 13.87
CA ILE A 192 -4.19 9.03 15.03
C ILE A 192 -4.11 10.53 15.28
N PRO A 193 -4.53 11.02 16.47
CA PRO A 193 -4.75 12.45 16.68
C PRO A 193 -3.48 13.30 16.75
N GLY A 194 -2.38 12.77 17.24
CA GLY A 194 -1.16 13.52 17.49
C GLY A 194 -1.32 14.65 18.50
N CYS A 195 -0.46 15.66 18.38
CA CYS A 195 -0.57 16.91 19.13
C CYS A 195 -1.28 17.97 18.28
N PRO A 196 -2.49 18.45 18.64
CA PRO A 196 -3.24 19.41 17.85
C PRO A 196 -2.43 20.65 17.48
N GLY A 197 -2.29 20.92 16.17
CA GLY A 197 -1.54 22.04 15.63
C GLY A 197 0.00 21.87 15.67
N VAL A 198 0.45 20.64 15.80
CA VAL A 198 1.85 20.23 15.53
C VAL A 198 1.82 19.40 14.24
N GLY A 199 2.29 19.98 13.14
CA GLY A 199 2.45 19.29 11.88
C GLY A 199 3.90 18.79 11.71
N GLU A 200 4.18 18.17 10.58
CA GLU A 200 5.45 17.51 10.25
C GLU A 200 6.68 18.37 10.55
N LYS A 201 6.76 19.59 10.00
CA LYS A 201 7.91 20.49 10.21
C LYS A 201 8.15 20.87 11.68
N THR A 202 7.09 20.92 12.48
CA THR A 202 7.23 21.20 13.92
C THR A 202 7.69 19.94 14.65
N ALA A 203 7.11 18.79 14.31
CA ALA A 203 7.52 17.50 14.85
C ALA A 203 9.00 17.21 14.55
N GLN A 204 9.46 17.41 13.31
CA GLN A 204 10.88 17.28 12.92
C GLN A 204 11.79 18.11 13.80
N LYS A 205 11.48 19.41 14.02
CA LYS A 205 12.27 20.29 14.89
C LYS A 205 12.31 19.81 16.32
N LEU A 206 11.18 19.34 16.86
CA LEU A 206 11.11 18.85 18.22
C LEU A 206 11.90 17.55 18.38
N ILE A 207 11.77 16.62 17.44
CA ILE A 207 12.51 15.35 17.49
C ILE A 207 14.01 15.57 17.23
N ALA A 208 14.40 16.48 16.35
CA ALA A 208 15.80 16.85 16.16
C ALA A 208 16.42 17.43 17.44
N GLN A 209 15.67 18.22 18.22
CA GLN A 209 16.13 18.84 19.45
C GLN A 209 16.12 17.88 20.64
N TYR A 210 15.05 17.13 20.83
CA TYR A 210 14.83 16.33 22.04
C TYR A 210 15.09 14.82 21.84
N GLY A 211 15.16 14.35 20.61
CA GLY A 211 15.43 12.95 20.27
C GLY A 211 14.23 12.02 20.41
N SER A 212 13.34 12.25 21.36
CA SER A 212 12.14 11.45 21.57
C SER A 212 11.00 12.24 22.23
N ILE A 213 9.78 11.72 22.18
CA ILE A 213 8.63 12.28 22.87
C ILE A 213 8.84 12.30 24.39
N GLU A 214 9.41 11.26 24.98
CA GLU A 214 9.64 11.17 26.42
C GLU A 214 10.57 12.29 26.89
N ASN A 215 11.65 12.51 26.14
CA ASN A 215 12.58 13.58 26.46
C ASN A 215 11.97 14.95 26.24
N LEU A 216 11.21 15.16 25.17
CA LEU A 216 10.43 16.39 24.94
C LEU A 216 9.49 16.67 26.10
N LEU A 217 8.72 15.69 26.53
CA LEU A 217 7.74 15.83 27.61
C LEU A 217 8.37 16.06 28.98
N SER A 218 9.63 15.68 29.19
CA SER A 218 10.39 15.98 30.41
C SER A 218 11.04 17.34 30.41
N HIS A 219 11.12 18.03 29.25
CA HIS A 219 11.76 19.35 29.08
C HIS A 219 10.78 20.40 28.51
N THR A 220 9.49 20.30 28.84
CA THR A 220 8.49 21.25 28.33
C THR A 220 8.69 22.68 28.82
N ASP A 221 9.43 22.89 29.92
CA ASP A 221 9.84 24.18 30.43
C ASP A 221 10.73 24.98 29.47
N GLU A 222 11.47 24.32 28.60
CA GLU A 222 12.28 24.93 27.54
C GLU A 222 11.44 25.46 26.37
N LEU A 223 10.23 24.94 26.20
CA LEU A 223 9.30 25.39 25.16
C LEU A 223 8.72 26.77 25.50
N LYS A 224 8.38 27.54 24.46
CA LYS A 224 7.84 28.91 24.61
C LYS A 224 6.47 29.06 23.95
N GLY A 225 5.70 29.99 24.48
CA GLY A 225 4.45 30.45 23.89
C GLY A 225 3.42 29.33 23.66
N ALA A 226 2.67 29.42 22.57
CA ALA A 226 1.61 28.50 22.25
C ALA A 226 2.06 27.04 22.10
N LEU A 227 3.31 26.79 21.68
CA LEU A 227 3.82 25.43 21.52
C LEU A 227 3.97 24.73 22.88
N LYS A 228 4.48 25.44 23.89
CA LYS A 228 4.53 24.93 25.27
C LYS A 228 3.17 24.49 25.74
N THR A 229 2.18 25.39 25.68
CA THR A 229 0.80 25.12 26.11
C THR A 229 0.21 23.91 25.37
N LYS A 230 0.43 23.82 24.04
CA LYS A 230 -0.07 22.69 23.24
C LYS A 230 0.51 21.35 23.71
N VAL A 231 1.81 21.26 23.87
CA VAL A 231 2.50 20.04 24.27
C VAL A 231 2.11 19.64 25.70
N GLU A 232 2.10 20.58 26.64
CA GLU A 232 1.73 20.31 28.05
C GLU A 232 0.28 19.87 28.19
N THR A 233 -0.66 20.56 27.51
CA THR A 233 -2.10 20.24 27.58
C THR A 233 -2.41 18.89 26.93
N ASN A 234 -1.69 18.52 25.89
CA ASN A 234 -1.96 17.29 25.10
C ASN A 234 -0.99 16.14 25.43
N ARG A 235 -0.27 16.19 26.53
CA ARG A 235 0.72 15.16 26.93
C ARG A 235 0.17 13.73 26.77
N LYS A 236 -0.97 13.43 27.37
CA LYS A 236 -1.60 12.10 27.30
C LYS A 236 -2.00 11.72 25.88
N MET A 237 -2.45 12.67 25.07
CA MET A 237 -2.81 12.44 23.68
C MET A 237 -1.58 12.12 22.85
N ILE A 238 -0.46 12.80 23.07
CA ILE A 238 0.82 12.54 22.38
C ILE A 238 1.33 11.13 22.73
N GLU A 239 1.35 10.77 24.02
CA GLU A 239 1.76 9.44 24.47
C GLU A 239 0.85 8.34 23.90
N PHE A 240 -0.45 8.59 23.86
CA PHE A 240 -1.44 7.68 23.28
C PHE A 240 -1.29 7.56 21.76
N SER A 241 -1.03 8.67 21.07
CA SER A 241 -0.77 8.64 19.61
C SER A 241 0.49 7.88 19.28
N LYS A 242 1.55 8.03 20.09
CA LYS A 242 2.77 7.21 19.97
C LYS A 242 2.46 5.72 20.13
N PHE A 243 1.63 5.36 21.13
CA PHE A 243 1.19 3.97 21.31
C PHE A 243 0.46 3.43 20.08
N LEU A 244 -0.48 4.19 19.51
CA LEU A 244 -1.22 3.78 18.31
C LEU A 244 -0.33 3.62 17.07
N ALA A 245 0.65 4.52 16.89
CA ALA A 245 1.59 4.50 15.76
C ALA A 245 2.69 3.44 15.89
N THR A 246 2.86 2.86 17.07
CA THR A 246 3.90 1.85 17.30
C THR A 246 3.49 0.50 16.76
N ILE A 247 4.24 -0.02 15.81
CA ILE A 247 4.10 -1.40 15.33
C ILE A 247 4.60 -2.35 16.43
N LYS A 248 3.76 -3.32 16.81
CA LYS A 248 4.15 -4.34 17.79
C LYS A 248 5.15 -5.33 17.20
N ILE A 249 6.15 -5.66 18.01
CA ILE A 249 7.21 -6.61 17.62
C ILE A 249 7.27 -7.83 18.55
N ASP A 250 6.17 -8.06 19.29
CA ASP A 250 5.99 -9.13 20.27
C ASP A 250 4.66 -9.89 20.06
N VAL A 251 4.20 -9.94 18.81
CA VAL A 251 3.03 -10.74 18.41
C VAL A 251 3.30 -12.23 18.73
N PRO A 252 2.31 -13.01 19.18
CA PRO A 252 2.47 -14.42 19.48
C PRO A 252 2.61 -15.28 18.21
N ILE A 253 3.63 -15.00 17.42
CA ILE A 253 4.03 -15.71 16.21
C ILE A 253 5.53 -16.01 16.27
N THR A 254 5.93 -17.18 15.81
CA THR A 254 7.33 -17.59 15.80
C THR A 254 7.91 -17.54 14.40
N LEU A 255 9.10 -16.97 14.26
CA LEU A 255 9.84 -17.01 12.99
C LEU A 255 10.34 -18.44 12.72
N ASN A 256 9.64 -19.15 11.85
CA ASN A 256 10.02 -20.46 11.35
C ASN A 256 10.54 -20.36 9.91
N MET A 257 11.85 -20.40 9.75
CA MET A 257 12.51 -20.26 8.43
C MET A 257 12.22 -21.46 7.52
N ASP A 258 12.02 -22.65 8.06
CA ASP A 258 11.69 -23.83 7.25
C ASP A 258 10.30 -23.72 6.62
N GLU A 259 9.32 -23.16 7.34
CA GLU A 259 7.98 -22.90 6.79
C GLU A 259 7.97 -21.77 5.77
N LEU A 260 8.82 -20.75 5.97
CA LEU A 260 8.92 -19.60 5.05
C LEU A 260 9.78 -19.90 3.82
N LYS A 261 10.46 -21.05 3.76
CA LYS A 261 11.31 -21.41 2.65
C LYS A 261 10.51 -21.45 1.36
N ARG A 262 11.03 -20.77 0.34
CA ARG A 262 10.41 -20.77 -0.97
C ARG A 262 10.43 -22.16 -1.57
N GLU A 263 9.26 -22.62 -1.99
CA GLU A 263 9.05 -23.90 -2.69
C GLU A 263 8.66 -23.67 -4.15
N GLU A 264 8.71 -24.74 -4.94
CA GLU A 264 8.16 -24.73 -6.30
C GLU A 264 6.62 -24.70 -6.22
N PRO A 265 5.96 -23.88 -7.06
CA PRO A 265 4.52 -23.73 -7.03
C PRO A 265 3.80 -24.99 -7.51
N ASP A 266 2.55 -25.14 -7.11
CA ASP A 266 1.59 -26.07 -7.69
C ASP A 266 1.09 -25.50 -9.02
N GLU A 267 1.77 -25.89 -10.11
CA GLU A 267 1.48 -25.36 -11.46
C GLU A 267 0.08 -25.73 -11.95
N GLU A 268 -0.44 -26.90 -11.58
CA GLU A 268 -1.75 -27.37 -12.00
C GLU A 268 -2.84 -26.51 -11.38
N GLU A 269 -2.77 -26.27 -10.07
CA GLU A 269 -3.76 -25.44 -9.37
C GLU A 269 -3.65 -23.96 -9.79
N LEU A 270 -2.43 -23.43 -9.95
CA LEU A 270 -2.23 -22.07 -10.46
C LEU A 270 -2.82 -21.89 -11.86
N ARG A 271 -2.58 -22.83 -12.77
CA ARG A 271 -3.12 -22.78 -14.12
C ARG A 271 -4.64 -22.75 -14.10
N LYS A 272 -5.27 -23.61 -13.32
CA LYS A 272 -6.70 -23.67 -13.15
C LYS A 272 -7.28 -22.32 -12.68
N ILE A 273 -6.69 -21.73 -11.63
CA ILE A 273 -7.14 -20.43 -11.12
C ILE A 273 -6.95 -19.33 -12.18
N PHE A 274 -5.82 -19.31 -12.88
CA PHE A 274 -5.57 -18.32 -13.93
C PHE A 274 -6.50 -18.48 -15.14
N GLU A 275 -6.88 -19.69 -15.50
CA GLU A 275 -7.87 -19.97 -16.55
C GLU A 275 -9.25 -19.47 -16.12
N GLU A 276 -9.67 -19.72 -14.88
CA GLU A 276 -10.93 -19.22 -14.32
C GLU A 276 -11.00 -17.69 -14.30
N MET A 277 -9.87 -17.03 -14.05
CA MET A 277 -9.72 -15.57 -14.08
C MET A 277 -9.51 -15.00 -15.49
N GLU A 278 -9.34 -15.86 -16.52
CA GLU A 278 -9.06 -15.50 -17.90
C GLU A 278 -7.72 -14.78 -18.11
N PHE A 279 -6.71 -15.13 -17.31
CA PHE A 279 -5.38 -14.51 -17.33
C PHE A 279 -4.44 -15.12 -18.39
N ARG A 280 -4.85 -15.13 -19.66
CA ARG A 280 -4.12 -15.78 -20.78
C ARG A 280 -2.65 -15.37 -20.87
N THR A 281 -2.39 -14.05 -20.86
CA THR A 281 -1.01 -13.51 -20.93
C THR A 281 -0.17 -13.94 -19.72
N LEU A 282 -0.78 -14.04 -18.54
CA LEU A 282 -0.09 -14.49 -17.34
C LEU A 282 0.26 -15.97 -17.42
N ILE A 283 -0.66 -16.80 -17.90
CA ILE A 283 -0.43 -18.23 -18.18
C ILE A 283 0.78 -18.41 -19.10
N ASP A 284 0.81 -17.69 -20.22
CA ASP A 284 1.93 -17.76 -21.16
C ASP A 284 3.25 -17.29 -20.51
N ARG A 285 3.21 -16.28 -19.69
CA ARG A 285 4.40 -15.72 -19.02
C ARG A 285 4.95 -16.64 -17.91
N VAL A 286 4.07 -17.30 -17.18
CA VAL A 286 4.44 -18.15 -16.04
C VAL A 286 4.84 -19.56 -16.52
N PHE A 287 4.05 -20.18 -17.38
CA PHE A 287 4.18 -21.61 -17.69
C PHE A 287 4.82 -21.95 -19.07
N ASN A 288 4.84 -21.01 -20.02
CA ASN A 288 5.31 -21.34 -21.39
C ASN A 288 6.76 -20.88 -21.69
N ARG A 289 7.51 -20.40 -20.69
CA ARG A 289 8.90 -19.96 -20.89
C ARG A 289 9.86 -21.09 -21.24
N GLU A 290 9.69 -22.26 -20.65
CA GLU A 290 10.62 -23.40 -20.88
C GLU A 290 10.54 -23.96 -22.30
N LYS A 291 9.40 -23.86 -22.98
CA LYS A 291 9.30 -24.34 -24.39
C LYS A 291 10.12 -23.49 -25.37
N LYS A 292 10.43 -22.23 -25.07
CA LYS A 292 11.26 -21.38 -25.94
C LYS A 292 12.78 -21.58 -25.75
N THR A 293 13.22 -22.00 -24.57
CA THR A 293 14.64 -22.29 -24.33
C THR A 293 15.06 -23.68 -24.84
N ALA A 294 14.14 -24.65 -24.79
CA ALA A 294 14.42 -25.99 -25.31
C ALA A 294 14.43 -26.06 -26.85
N SER A 295 13.72 -25.15 -27.54
CA SER A 295 13.72 -25.12 -29.04
C SER A 295 14.85 -24.28 -29.66
N ALA A 296 15.59 -23.51 -28.86
CA ALA A 296 16.69 -22.65 -29.33
C ALA A 296 18.06 -23.38 -29.41
N GLY A 297 18.09 -24.67 -29.03
CA GLY A 297 19.31 -25.51 -29.06
C GLY A 297 19.65 -26.18 -30.40
N ALA A 298 18.82 -26.00 -31.42
CA ALA A 298 19.07 -26.63 -32.73
C ALA A 298 18.67 -25.67 -33.86
N THR A 299 19.54 -24.77 -34.22
CA THR A 299 19.87 -24.34 -35.59
C THR A 299 20.84 -23.15 -35.59
N SER A 300 21.89 -23.29 -36.37
CA SER A 300 23.03 -22.43 -36.52
C SER A 300 22.74 -21.01 -37.03
N MET A 301 23.54 -20.07 -36.54
CA MET A 301 24.10 -18.87 -37.17
C MET A 301 23.31 -18.17 -38.31
N SER A 302 22.76 -17.01 -38.03
CA SER A 302 22.98 -15.85 -38.88
C SER A 302 22.74 -14.55 -38.08
N HIS A 303 23.66 -13.60 -38.27
CA HIS A 303 23.63 -12.24 -37.71
C HIS A 303 22.36 -11.52 -38.05
N ASN A 304 21.70 -10.88 -37.04
CA ASN A 304 21.42 -9.44 -37.11
C ASN A 304 20.98 -8.89 -35.76
N LYS A 305 21.54 -7.72 -35.45
CA LYS A 305 21.21 -6.88 -34.31
C LYS A 305 19.75 -6.45 -34.35
N ALA A 306 19.00 -6.77 -33.32
CA ALA A 306 17.96 -5.93 -32.75
C ALA A 306 17.66 -6.49 -31.35
N GLN A 307 18.22 -5.88 -30.32
CA GLN A 307 17.73 -6.03 -28.97
C GLN A 307 16.36 -5.36 -28.88
N GLY A 308 15.31 -6.11 -29.22
CA GLY A 308 13.94 -5.79 -28.89
C GLY A 308 13.64 -6.30 -27.49
N SER A 309 13.26 -5.40 -26.61
CA SER A 309 12.71 -5.65 -25.28
C SER A 309 11.74 -6.84 -25.31
N LEU A 310 11.92 -7.82 -24.43
CA LEU A 310 11.07 -9.02 -24.29
C LEU A 310 9.66 -8.70 -23.73
N PHE A 311 9.40 -7.44 -23.46
CA PHE A 311 8.12 -6.88 -23.04
C PHE A 311 7.49 -6.21 -24.27
N GLY A 312 6.73 -6.99 -25.03
CA GLY A 312 5.85 -6.45 -26.05
C GLY A 312 4.92 -5.40 -25.42
N ASP A 313 4.61 -4.38 -26.20
CA ASP A 313 3.79 -3.20 -25.89
C ASP A 313 2.43 -3.54 -25.22
N GLN A 314 2.48 -3.87 -23.95
CA GLN A 314 1.34 -3.73 -23.05
C GLN A 314 1.73 -2.65 -22.03
N PRO A 315 0.91 -1.61 -21.84
CA PRO A 315 1.18 -0.62 -20.81
C PRO A 315 1.31 -1.35 -19.48
N SER A 316 2.44 -1.17 -18.82
CA SER A 316 2.64 -1.76 -17.51
C SER A 316 1.65 -1.13 -16.54
N LEU A 317 1.44 -1.81 -15.42
CA LEU A 317 0.60 -1.36 -14.31
C LEU A 317 0.85 0.11 -13.91
N PHE A 318 1.97 0.70 -14.35
CA PHE A 318 2.52 1.98 -13.91
C PHE A 318 2.63 3.03 -15.02
N ASP A 319 2.19 2.75 -16.27
CA ASP A 319 2.36 3.64 -17.43
C ASP A 319 1.20 4.62 -17.68
N GLN A 320 0.38 4.93 -16.70
CA GLN A 320 -0.61 5.98 -16.87
C GLN A 320 -0.19 7.27 -16.18
N PRO A 321 -0.13 8.40 -16.90
CA PRO A 321 0.11 9.68 -16.26
C PRO A 321 -1.04 10.01 -15.33
N SER A 322 -0.74 10.18 -14.05
CA SER A 322 -1.67 10.71 -13.07
C SER A 322 -1.97 12.17 -13.40
N THR A 323 -3.11 12.42 -14.04
CA THR A 323 -3.66 13.78 -14.08
C THR A 323 -4.41 14.00 -12.78
N SER A 324 -3.82 14.77 -11.89
CA SER A 324 -4.45 15.24 -10.66
C SER A 324 -5.53 16.27 -11.00
N PRO A 325 -6.75 16.20 -10.46
CA PRO A 325 -7.60 17.36 -10.32
C PRO A 325 -7.27 18.07 -9.02
N SER A 326 -6.93 19.32 -9.14
CA SER A 326 -6.75 20.24 -8.02
C SER A 326 -8.06 20.53 -7.31
N SER A 327 -7.97 20.57 -5.99
CA SER A 327 -8.76 21.32 -5.01
C SER A 327 -10.22 20.95 -4.71
N GLN A 328 -10.41 20.73 -3.39
CA GLN A 328 -11.68 20.75 -2.65
C GLN A 328 -12.67 19.61 -2.92
N ALA A 329 -12.40 18.48 -2.32
CA ALA A 329 -13.45 17.58 -1.91
C ALA A 329 -13.04 16.87 -0.63
N SER A 330 -13.95 16.92 0.33
CA SER A 330 -14.12 16.02 1.48
C SER A 330 -13.03 14.97 1.69
N SER A 331 -12.47 14.96 2.88
CA SER A 331 -11.54 14.02 3.46
C SER A 331 -11.87 12.54 3.14
N GLN A 332 -11.51 12.10 1.96
CA GLN A 332 -11.36 10.67 1.68
C GLN A 332 -9.95 10.30 2.11
N GLY A 333 -9.84 9.44 3.11
CA GLY A 333 -8.57 8.90 3.57
C GLY A 333 -7.90 8.10 2.46
N ASN A 334 -7.14 8.78 1.63
CA ASN A 334 -6.42 8.17 0.54
C ASN A 334 -5.11 7.61 1.11
N LEU A 335 -5.06 6.30 1.32
CA LEU A 335 -3.87 5.57 1.79
C LEU A 335 -2.62 5.86 0.92
N PHE A 336 -2.81 6.53 -0.21
CA PHE A 336 -1.79 6.85 -1.22
C PHE A 336 -1.65 8.36 -1.51
N ALA A 337 -2.35 9.25 -0.78
CA ALA A 337 -2.34 10.69 -1.08
C ALA A 337 -1.09 11.44 -0.60
N GLU A 338 -0.17 10.79 0.10
CA GLU A 338 1.05 11.45 0.63
C GLU A 338 2.25 11.42 -0.33
N PHE A 339 2.03 11.17 -1.63
CA PHE A 339 3.09 11.16 -2.64
C PHE A 339 3.06 12.37 -3.58
N GLU A 340 2.55 13.50 -3.13
CA GLU A 340 2.70 14.75 -3.89
C GLU A 340 4.05 15.40 -3.57
N ASP A 341 5.04 15.20 -4.46
CA ASP A 341 6.24 16.00 -4.50
C ASP A 341 5.93 17.40 -5.07
N GLU A 342 6.33 18.44 -4.35
CA GLU A 342 6.40 19.82 -4.83
C GLU A 342 7.44 19.93 -5.93
N ASN A 343 7.07 19.67 -7.18
CA ASN A 343 7.75 20.22 -8.37
C ASN A 343 6.98 19.81 -9.65
N THR A 344 6.01 20.59 -10.04
CA THR A 344 5.55 20.61 -11.42
C THR A 344 5.50 22.03 -11.94
N GLU A 345 6.41 22.30 -12.86
CA GLU A 345 6.38 23.48 -13.71
C GLU A 345 5.10 23.53 -14.56
N ASN A 346 4.58 24.73 -14.73
CA ASN A 346 3.36 25.10 -15.42
C ASN A 346 3.16 24.44 -16.79
N GLY A 347 2.27 23.48 -16.86
CA GLY A 347 1.65 23.03 -18.10
C GLY A 347 0.31 23.74 -18.33
N ASN A 348 0.15 24.33 -19.50
CA ASN A 348 -1.00 25.13 -19.89
C ASN A 348 -2.23 24.24 -20.20
N TYR A 349 -3.15 24.05 -19.24
CA TYR A 349 -4.35 23.20 -19.36
C TYR A 349 -5.64 23.97 -19.65
N SER A 350 -5.57 25.10 -20.41
CA SER A 350 -6.69 26.02 -20.64
C SER A 350 -7.87 25.43 -21.43
N ASN A 351 -7.82 24.17 -21.91
CA ASN A 351 -8.85 23.57 -22.76
C ASN A 351 -9.52 22.30 -22.20
N LEU A 352 -9.30 21.95 -20.92
CA LEU A 352 -10.00 20.83 -20.30
C LEU A 352 -11.31 21.30 -19.67
N ALA A 353 -12.44 20.61 -19.97
CA ALA A 353 -13.70 20.84 -19.31
C ALA A 353 -13.58 20.50 -17.82
N CYS A 354 -13.71 21.51 -16.96
CA CYS A 354 -13.77 21.35 -15.50
C CYS A 354 -15.11 21.83 -14.97
N LEU A 355 -15.41 21.53 -13.70
CA LEU A 355 -16.66 21.94 -13.03
C LEU A 355 -16.93 23.46 -13.13
N GLU A 356 -15.88 24.28 -13.15
CA GLU A 356 -15.99 25.74 -13.25
C GLU A 356 -16.37 26.21 -14.66
N ASN A 357 -16.06 25.44 -15.71
CA ASN A 357 -16.29 25.77 -17.11
C ASN A 357 -17.53 25.07 -17.70
N SER A 358 -18.16 24.18 -16.94
CA SER A 358 -19.31 23.39 -17.39
C SER A 358 -20.59 23.92 -16.77
N LYS A 359 -21.59 24.21 -17.63
CA LYS A 359 -22.94 24.58 -17.15
C LYS A 359 -23.69 23.32 -16.73
N TYR A 360 -23.64 23.01 -15.45
CA TYR A 360 -24.45 21.95 -14.85
C TYR A 360 -25.62 22.54 -14.08
N ASP A 361 -26.79 21.90 -14.19
CA ASP A 361 -28.00 22.25 -13.43
C ASP A 361 -28.19 21.19 -12.33
N TYR A 362 -27.57 21.42 -11.18
CA TYR A 362 -27.71 20.55 -10.02
C TYR A 362 -28.94 20.93 -9.21
N GLN A 363 -29.84 19.97 -9.00
CA GLN A 363 -31.03 20.17 -8.19
C GLN A 363 -31.04 19.24 -6.99
N LEU A 364 -31.09 19.82 -5.79
CA LEU A 364 -31.25 19.04 -4.56
C LEU A 364 -32.68 18.50 -4.47
N ILE A 365 -32.81 17.18 -4.40
CA ILE A 365 -34.09 16.46 -4.32
C ILE A 365 -34.28 15.99 -2.88
N ASP A 366 -34.73 16.89 -2.02
CA ASP A 366 -34.89 16.72 -0.58
C ASP A 366 -36.34 16.48 -0.14
N THR A 367 -37.31 16.62 -1.05
CA THR A 367 -38.74 16.44 -0.76
C THR A 367 -39.41 15.41 -1.68
N GLU A 368 -40.51 14.81 -1.20
CA GLU A 368 -41.28 13.82 -1.97
C GLU A 368 -41.89 14.42 -3.25
N GLU A 369 -42.27 15.68 -3.19
CA GLU A 369 -42.81 16.39 -4.37
C GLU A 369 -41.74 16.57 -5.46
N LYS A 370 -40.51 16.97 -5.08
CA LYS A 370 -39.39 17.08 -5.99
C LYS A 370 -39.03 15.70 -6.58
N ARG A 371 -39.08 14.63 -5.81
CA ARG A 371 -38.86 13.26 -6.31
C ARG A 371 -39.89 12.87 -7.38
N LYS A 372 -41.16 13.06 -7.11
CA LYS A 372 -42.25 12.77 -8.07
C LYS A 372 -42.07 13.55 -9.38
N LYS A 373 -41.70 14.83 -9.28
CA LYS A 373 -41.51 15.71 -10.46
C LYS A 373 -40.30 15.27 -11.29
N ILE A 374 -39.18 14.86 -10.68
CA ILE A 374 -38.01 14.43 -11.42
C ILE A 374 -38.23 13.05 -12.06
N ILE A 375 -38.92 12.12 -11.38
CA ILE A 375 -39.29 10.82 -11.94
C ILE A 375 -40.12 10.98 -13.22
N GLN A 376 -41.13 11.87 -13.20
CA GLN A 376 -41.91 12.15 -14.41
C GLN A 376 -41.05 12.73 -15.53
N LYS A 377 -40.08 13.61 -15.21
CA LYS A 377 -39.16 14.20 -16.18
C LYS A 377 -38.20 13.15 -16.77
N LEU A 378 -37.74 12.23 -15.96
CA LEU A 378 -36.81 11.15 -16.37
C LEU A 378 -37.52 10.10 -17.25
N LEU A 379 -38.78 9.78 -16.97
CA LEU A 379 -39.58 8.83 -17.79
C LEU A 379 -39.82 9.32 -19.23
N THR A 380 -39.56 10.58 -19.53
CA THR A 380 -39.68 11.16 -20.88
C THR A 380 -38.35 11.23 -21.64
N LYS A 381 -37.24 10.72 -21.07
CA LYS A 381 -35.94 10.73 -21.68
C LYS A 381 -35.57 9.39 -22.28
N GLU A 382 -34.98 9.40 -23.47
CA GLU A 382 -34.53 8.20 -24.18
C GLU A 382 -33.22 7.62 -23.61
N ILE A 383 -32.40 8.46 -22.97
CA ILE A 383 -31.11 8.07 -22.40
C ILE A 383 -31.01 8.65 -20.98
N LEU A 384 -30.70 7.79 -20.01
CA LEU A 384 -30.40 8.15 -18.63
C LEU A 384 -29.02 7.61 -18.27
N SER A 385 -28.19 8.46 -17.67
CA SER A 385 -26.96 8.04 -16.98
C SER A 385 -27.17 8.21 -15.49
N ILE A 386 -26.85 7.18 -14.72
CA ILE A 386 -26.89 7.19 -13.25
C ILE A 386 -25.48 6.82 -12.81
N ASP A 387 -24.82 7.77 -12.15
CA ASP A 387 -23.49 7.58 -11.52
C ASP A 387 -23.66 7.23 -10.05
#